data_79c0cd2b0ac34d31c2de29fe96e4f490
#
_entry.id   79c0cd2b0ac34d31c2de29fe96e4f490
#
_cell.length_a   1.000
_cell.length_b   1.000
_cell.length_c   1.000
_cell.angle_alpha   90.00
_cell.angle_beta   90.00
_cell.angle_gamma   90.00
#
_symmetry.space_group_name_H-M   'P 1'
#
loop_
_entity.id
_entity.type
_entity.pdbx_description
1 polymer ?
#
loop_
_entity_poly.entity_id
_entity_poly.type
_entity_poly.pdbx_seq_one_letter_code
_entity_poly.pdbx_strand_id
1 'polypeptide(L)'
;MSYETILVTRSERVGTITLNRPKALNALNSQVMAEVTSAAAELDADPGIGAIVITGSEKAFAAGADIKEMASLSFSEVFEADFFAGWSKLGAVRTPLIAAVAGYALGGGCELAMMCDVLIAADCVAFAMPDFHERLLAGRAVAIACPKL
;
A
#
# COMPACT_ATOMS: atom_id res chain seq x y z
N MET A 1 7.13 10.17 14.63
CA MET A 1 7.95 8.95 14.70
C MET A 1 8.87 8.90 13.49
N SER A 2 10.01 8.24 13.59
CA SER A 2 10.89 8.01 12.44
C SER A 2 10.55 6.67 11.83
N TYR A 3 10.16 6.63 10.57
CA TYR A 3 9.90 5.41 9.81
C TYR A 3 11.15 5.08 8.97
N GLU A 4 11.38 3.80 8.69
CA GLU A 4 12.54 3.33 7.93
C GLU A 4 12.18 2.96 6.50
N THR A 5 10.97 2.45 6.29
CA THR A 5 10.53 1.90 5.00
C THR A 5 9.51 2.79 4.26
N ILE A 6 9.06 3.84 4.90
CA ILE A 6 8.14 4.82 4.33
C ILE A 6 8.59 6.25 4.64
N LEU A 7 8.09 7.19 3.85
CA LEU A 7 8.16 8.62 4.15
C LEU A 7 6.74 9.14 4.37
N VAL A 8 6.56 9.96 5.41
CA VAL A 8 5.27 10.60 5.69
C VAL A 8 5.45 12.09 5.57
N THR A 9 4.64 12.70 4.71
CA THR A 9 4.60 14.15 4.53
C THR A 9 3.18 14.67 4.72
N ARG A 10 3.06 15.95 5.04
CA ARG A 10 1.78 16.65 5.19
C ARG A 10 1.81 17.92 4.37
N SER A 11 0.79 18.13 3.59
CA SER A 11 0.57 19.36 2.85
C SER A 11 -0.88 19.77 3.01
N GLU A 12 -1.13 20.91 3.63
CA GLU A 12 -2.48 21.37 3.95
C GLU A 12 -3.30 20.28 4.70
N ARG A 13 -4.34 19.77 4.06
CA ARG A 13 -5.23 18.74 4.61
C ARG A 13 -4.95 17.33 4.06
N VAL A 14 -3.81 17.14 3.40
CA VAL A 14 -3.44 15.85 2.82
C VAL A 14 -2.22 15.27 3.53
N GLY A 15 -2.37 14.07 4.07
CA GLY A 15 -1.26 13.23 4.52
C GLY A 15 -0.81 12.32 3.38
N THR A 16 0.48 12.27 3.09
CA THR A 16 1.03 11.37 2.06
C THR A 16 1.99 10.37 2.68
N ILE A 17 1.74 9.09 2.44
CA ILE A 17 2.58 7.96 2.81
C ILE A 17 3.26 7.46 1.54
N THR A 18 4.56 7.64 1.45
CA THR A 18 5.35 7.18 0.29
C THR A 18 6.14 5.94 0.67
N LEU A 19 5.91 4.83 -0.02
CA LEU A 19 6.72 3.61 0.13
C LEU A 19 8.15 3.91 -0.31
N ASN A 20 9.14 3.61 0.53
CA ASN A 20 10.52 4.01 0.35
C ASN A 20 11.51 2.86 0.53
N ARG A 21 11.33 1.81 -0.26
CA ARG A 21 12.28 0.69 -0.40
C ARG A 21 12.74 0.53 -1.86
N PRO A 22 13.41 1.53 -2.44
CA PRO A 22 13.69 1.55 -3.88
C PRO A 22 14.55 0.38 -4.35
N LYS A 23 15.45 -0.13 -3.51
CA LYS A 23 16.29 -1.30 -3.82
C LYS A 23 15.51 -2.61 -3.93
N ALA A 24 14.32 -2.67 -3.35
CA ALA A 24 13.42 -3.81 -3.39
C ALA A 24 12.16 -3.54 -4.22
N LEU A 25 12.15 -2.48 -5.06
CA LEU A 25 10.97 -2.04 -5.82
C LEU A 25 9.72 -1.91 -4.92
N ASN A 26 9.90 -1.41 -3.70
CA ASN A 26 8.85 -1.25 -2.69
C ASN A 26 8.13 -2.56 -2.33
N ALA A 27 8.83 -3.70 -2.38
CA ALA A 27 8.26 -4.97 -1.92
C ALA A 27 7.77 -4.86 -0.47
N LEU A 28 6.59 -5.44 -0.23
CA LEU A 28 5.86 -5.34 1.02
C LEU A 28 6.33 -6.44 1.98
N ASN A 29 6.95 -6.04 3.08
CA ASN A 29 7.31 -6.88 4.21
C ASN A 29 6.52 -6.50 5.46
N SER A 30 6.69 -7.22 6.55
CA SER A 30 6.02 -6.97 7.84
C SER A 30 6.29 -5.56 8.36
N GLN A 31 7.50 -5.03 8.16
CA GLN A 31 7.85 -3.68 8.60
C GLN A 31 7.10 -2.61 7.80
N VAL A 32 7.04 -2.73 6.47
CA VAL A 32 6.24 -1.82 5.62
C VAL A 32 4.79 -1.83 6.07
N MET A 33 4.22 -3.02 6.29
CA MET A 33 2.83 -3.16 6.74
C MET A 33 2.60 -2.44 8.08
N ALA A 34 3.47 -2.67 9.06
CA ALA A 34 3.37 -2.05 10.37
C ALA A 34 3.49 -0.52 10.28
N GLU A 35 4.44 -0.02 9.49
CA GLU A 35 4.68 1.41 9.34
C GLU A 35 3.55 2.12 8.58
N VAL A 36 3.07 1.55 7.47
CA VAL A 36 1.95 2.11 6.69
C VAL A 36 0.68 2.17 7.53
N THR A 37 0.34 1.08 8.21
CA THR A 37 -0.88 1.04 9.04
C THR A 37 -0.81 1.97 10.25
N SER A 38 0.37 2.10 10.87
CA SER A 38 0.60 3.05 11.96
C SER A 38 0.47 4.49 11.46
N ALA A 39 1.14 4.83 10.36
CA ALA A 39 1.09 6.17 9.79
C ALA A 39 -0.34 6.55 9.35
N ALA A 40 -1.07 5.61 8.74
CA ALA A 40 -2.46 5.85 8.35
C ALA A 40 -3.35 6.12 9.57
N ALA A 41 -3.19 5.36 10.65
CA ALA A 41 -3.94 5.57 11.88
C ALA A 41 -3.60 6.92 12.56
N GLU A 42 -2.32 7.33 12.54
CA GLU A 42 -1.90 8.63 13.05
C GLU A 42 -2.49 9.80 12.23
N LEU A 43 -2.51 9.67 10.91
CA LEU A 43 -3.11 10.67 10.02
C LEU A 43 -4.64 10.72 10.18
N ASP A 44 -5.29 9.56 10.36
CA ASP A 44 -6.75 9.47 10.58
C ASP A 44 -7.18 10.09 11.90
N ALA A 45 -6.32 10.04 12.92
CA ALA A 45 -6.59 10.65 14.23
C ALA A 45 -6.41 12.18 14.22
N ASP A 46 -5.80 12.76 13.19
CA ASP A 46 -5.58 14.21 13.06
C ASP A 46 -6.77 14.88 12.38
N PRO A 47 -7.56 15.72 13.09
CA PRO A 47 -8.71 16.40 12.50
C PRO A 47 -8.35 17.40 11.40
N GLY A 48 -7.09 17.77 11.27
CA GLY A 48 -6.58 18.61 10.19
C GLY A 48 -6.43 17.87 8.86
N ILE A 49 -6.38 16.53 8.88
CA ILE A 49 -6.25 15.71 7.67
C ILE A 49 -7.63 15.37 7.12
N GLY A 50 -7.82 15.58 5.83
CA GLY A 50 -9.06 15.30 5.11
C GLY A 50 -8.91 14.20 4.05
N ALA A 51 -7.68 13.83 3.69
CA ALA A 51 -7.39 12.71 2.80
C ALA A 51 -5.99 12.15 3.08
N ILE A 52 -5.82 10.85 2.86
CA ILE A 52 -4.54 10.15 2.98
C ILE A 52 -4.20 9.55 1.62
N VAL A 53 -3.02 9.89 1.11
CA VAL A 53 -2.49 9.34 -0.15
C VAL A 53 -1.43 8.30 0.17
N ILE A 54 -1.55 7.12 -0.42
CA ILE A 54 -0.50 6.09 -0.41
C ILE A 54 0.10 6.04 -1.81
N THR A 55 1.42 6.17 -1.91
CA THR A 55 2.14 6.15 -3.18
C THR A 55 3.48 5.44 -3.08
N GLY A 56 4.13 5.22 -4.20
CA GLY A 56 5.47 4.67 -4.29
C GLY A 56 6.40 5.58 -5.09
N SER A 57 7.21 4.98 -5.97
CA SER A 57 8.06 5.69 -6.92
C SER A 57 7.49 5.60 -8.33
N GLU A 58 8.00 6.39 -9.27
CA GLU A 58 7.67 6.29 -10.70
C GLU A 58 7.92 4.89 -11.26
N LYS A 59 8.91 4.17 -10.74
CA LYS A 59 9.29 2.83 -11.18
C LYS A 59 8.39 1.74 -10.62
N ALA A 60 7.99 1.88 -9.37
CA ALA A 60 7.14 0.90 -8.69
C ALA A 60 6.34 1.55 -7.57
N PHE A 61 5.05 1.36 -7.59
CA PHE A 61 4.21 1.53 -6.43
C PHE A 61 4.61 0.48 -5.37
N ALA A 62 4.41 -0.81 -5.69
CA ALA A 62 4.90 -1.94 -4.90
C ALA A 62 4.97 -3.20 -5.78
N ALA A 63 6.10 -3.89 -5.76
CA ALA A 63 6.32 -5.09 -6.59
C ALA A 63 5.79 -6.40 -5.98
N GLY A 64 4.97 -6.31 -4.94
CA GLY A 64 4.36 -7.47 -4.28
C GLY A 64 4.97 -7.77 -2.92
N ALA A 65 4.70 -8.97 -2.40
CA ALA A 65 5.26 -9.43 -1.13
C ALA A 65 6.78 -9.60 -1.21
N ASP A 66 7.48 -9.35 -0.10
CA ASP A 66 8.93 -9.57 -0.02
C ASP A 66 9.24 -11.06 0.10
N ILE A 67 9.55 -11.68 -1.05
CA ILE A 67 9.85 -13.12 -1.15
C ILE A 67 11.00 -13.53 -0.22
N LYS A 68 11.95 -12.63 0.05
CA LYS A 68 13.11 -12.95 0.91
C LYS A 68 12.67 -13.14 2.36
N GLU A 69 11.70 -12.34 2.83
CA GLU A 69 11.15 -12.50 4.16
C GLU A 69 10.32 -13.80 4.23
N MET A 70 9.52 -14.06 3.22
CA MET A 70 8.70 -15.29 3.16
C MET A 70 9.53 -16.57 3.04
N ALA A 71 10.66 -16.54 2.33
CA ALA A 71 11.52 -17.70 2.13
C ALA A 71 12.14 -18.25 3.44
N SER A 72 12.18 -17.45 4.50
CA SER A 72 12.70 -17.84 5.81
C SER A 72 11.62 -18.44 6.73
N LEU A 73 10.35 -18.40 6.32
CA LEU A 73 9.20 -18.86 7.11
C LEU A 73 8.70 -20.21 6.60
N SER A 74 8.35 -21.12 7.51
CA SER A 74 7.63 -22.32 7.16
C SER A 74 6.18 -22.01 6.79
N PHE A 75 5.51 -22.91 6.06
CA PHE A 75 4.10 -22.76 5.71
C PHE A 75 3.21 -22.56 6.95
N SER A 76 3.50 -23.31 8.04
CA SER A 76 2.76 -23.18 9.30
C SER A 76 2.94 -21.79 9.93
N GLU A 77 4.14 -21.25 9.91
CA GLU A 77 4.42 -19.91 10.47
C GLU A 77 3.73 -18.81 9.67
N VAL A 78 3.71 -18.90 8.34
CA VAL A 78 2.98 -17.95 7.48
C VAL A 78 1.47 -18.02 7.73
N PHE A 79 0.93 -19.23 7.92
CA PHE A 79 -0.49 -19.45 8.14
C PHE A 79 -0.93 -19.04 9.56
N GLU A 80 -0.16 -19.41 10.60
CA GLU A 80 -0.48 -19.09 12.00
C GLU A 80 -0.27 -17.61 12.32
N ALA A 81 0.73 -16.97 11.71
CA ALA A 81 0.99 -15.54 11.93
C ALA A 81 -0.02 -14.63 11.22
N ASP A 82 -0.90 -15.18 10.39
CA ASP A 82 -1.80 -14.42 9.52
C ASP A 82 -1.07 -13.21 8.90
N PHE A 83 0.03 -13.53 8.19
CA PHE A 83 1.06 -12.60 7.74
C PHE A 83 0.51 -11.34 7.05
N PHE A 84 -0.70 -11.43 6.51
CA PHE A 84 -1.36 -10.34 5.81
C PHE A 84 -2.49 -9.68 6.62
N ALA A 85 -2.87 -10.22 7.79
CA ALA A 85 -3.97 -9.68 8.61
C ALA A 85 -3.73 -8.25 9.06
N GLY A 86 -2.48 -7.86 9.22
CA GLY A 86 -2.13 -6.49 9.60
C GLY A 86 -2.67 -5.42 8.65
N TRP A 87 -2.81 -5.74 7.35
CA TRP A 87 -3.37 -4.82 6.36
C TRP A 87 -4.86 -4.51 6.61
N SER A 88 -5.61 -5.40 7.28
CA SER A 88 -7.01 -5.17 7.64
C SER A 88 -7.22 -3.90 8.46
N LYS A 89 -6.18 -3.42 9.17
CA LYS A 89 -6.21 -2.16 9.92
C LYS A 89 -6.47 -0.94 9.03
N LEU A 90 -6.11 -0.99 7.75
CA LEU A 90 -6.44 0.08 6.80
C LEU A 90 -7.96 0.20 6.62
N GLY A 91 -8.71 -0.89 6.71
CA GLY A 91 -10.17 -0.87 6.66
C GLY A 91 -10.85 -0.15 7.84
N ALA A 92 -10.12 0.10 8.92
CA ALA A 92 -10.62 0.85 10.08
C ALA A 92 -10.37 2.37 9.95
N VAL A 93 -9.54 2.81 8.99
CA VAL A 93 -9.28 4.22 8.69
C VAL A 93 -10.55 4.85 8.12
N ARG A 94 -10.95 5.99 8.67
CA ARG A 94 -12.19 6.70 8.29
C ARG A 94 -11.93 7.83 7.29
N THR A 95 -10.73 8.39 7.34
CA THR A 95 -10.26 9.38 6.36
C THR A 95 -10.06 8.72 5.01
N PRO A 96 -10.58 9.29 3.90
CA PRO A 96 -10.44 8.71 2.58
C PRO A 96 -9.00 8.33 2.24
N LEU A 97 -8.79 7.07 1.87
CA LEU A 97 -7.52 6.53 1.40
C LEU A 97 -7.46 6.57 -0.12
N ILE A 98 -6.42 7.16 -0.66
CA ILE A 98 -6.21 7.32 -2.10
C ILE A 98 -4.90 6.64 -2.48
N ALA A 99 -4.96 5.63 -3.35
CA ALA A 99 -3.76 5.06 -3.95
C ALA A 99 -3.36 5.88 -5.18
N ALA A 100 -2.17 6.47 -5.17
CA ALA A 100 -1.57 7.11 -6.34
C ALA A 100 -0.49 6.17 -6.91
N VAL A 101 -0.82 5.49 -8.01
CA VAL A 101 -0.07 4.34 -8.51
C VAL A 101 0.66 4.68 -9.79
N ALA A 102 1.99 4.50 -9.78
CA ALA A 102 2.84 4.57 -10.95
C ALA A 102 3.76 3.35 -11.03
N GLY A 103 4.20 2.97 -12.23
CA GLY A 103 5.07 1.82 -12.46
C GLY A 103 4.41 0.50 -12.05
N TYR A 104 5.18 -0.36 -11.40
CA TYR A 104 4.72 -1.71 -11.03
C TYR A 104 3.82 -1.70 -9.79
N ALA A 105 2.65 -2.31 -9.89
CA ALA A 105 1.75 -2.64 -8.80
C ALA A 105 1.37 -4.12 -8.93
N LEU A 106 2.19 -5.01 -8.34
CA LEU A 106 2.14 -6.44 -8.57
C LEU A 106 1.71 -7.19 -7.31
N GLY A 107 0.89 -8.24 -7.46
CA GLY A 107 0.44 -9.09 -6.35
C GLY A 107 -0.07 -8.27 -5.16
N GLY A 108 0.55 -8.42 -3.99
CA GLY A 108 0.21 -7.65 -2.79
C GLY A 108 0.28 -6.13 -2.95
N GLY A 109 1.07 -5.61 -3.90
CA GLY A 109 1.08 -4.19 -4.26
C GLY A 109 -0.21 -3.76 -4.96
N CYS A 110 -0.73 -4.61 -5.84
CA CYS A 110 -2.05 -4.39 -6.47
C CYS A 110 -3.15 -4.48 -5.41
N GLU A 111 -3.05 -5.42 -4.48
CA GLU A 111 -3.98 -5.59 -3.36
C GLU A 111 -4.03 -4.35 -2.47
N LEU A 112 -2.86 -3.83 -2.08
CA LEU A 112 -2.77 -2.61 -1.28
C LEU A 112 -3.43 -1.42 -2.00
N ALA A 113 -3.21 -1.28 -3.30
CA ALA A 113 -3.85 -0.22 -4.08
C ALA A 113 -5.38 -0.38 -4.12
N MET A 114 -5.89 -1.62 -4.24
CA MET A 114 -7.33 -1.91 -4.24
C MET A 114 -7.99 -1.81 -2.86
N MET A 115 -7.23 -1.84 -1.78
CA MET A 115 -7.74 -1.59 -0.41
C MET A 115 -8.06 -0.11 -0.17
N CYS A 116 -7.56 0.79 -1.00
CA CYS A 116 -7.87 2.21 -0.92
C CYS A 116 -9.27 2.52 -1.48
N ASP A 117 -9.87 3.62 -1.02
CA ASP A 117 -11.21 4.05 -1.48
C ASP A 117 -11.19 4.56 -2.92
N VAL A 118 -10.09 5.17 -3.33
CA VAL A 118 -9.88 5.73 -4.67
C VAL A 118 -8.51 5.29 -5.17
N LEU A 119 -8.45 4.86 -6.45
CA LEU A 119 -7.22 4.53 -7.12
C LEU A 119 -7.00 5.48 -8.31
N ILE A 120 -5.88 6.18 -8.29
CA ILE A 120 -5.42 7.04 -9.38
C ILE A 120 -4.20 6.37 -10.00
N ALA A 121 -4.26 6.06 -11.28
CA ALA A 121 -3.22 5.36 -12.01
C ALA A 121 -2.55 6.27 -13.05
N ALA A 122 -1.22 6.29 -13.07
CA ALA A 122 -0.47 6.92 -14.14
C ALA A 122 -0.52 6.08 -15.43
N ASP A 123 -0.31 6.69 -16.59
CA ASP A 123 -0.30 5.99 -17.88
C ASP A 123 0.71 4.83 -17.97
N CYS A 124 1.78 4.89 -17.18
CA CYS A 124 2.86 3.90 -17.15
C CYS A 124 2.63 2.76 -16.14
N VAL A 125 1.44 2.68 -15.53
CA VAL A 125 1.18 1.65 -14.51
C VAL A 125 1.07 0.26 -15.13
N ALA A 126 1.67 -0.71 -14.45
CA ALA A 126 1.52 -2.12 -14.76
C ALA A 126 0.92 -2.84 -13.55
N PHE A 127 -0.36 -3.18 -13.63
CA PHE A 127 -1.04 -4.03 -12.66
C PHE A 127 -0.92 -5.48 -13.08
N ALA A 128 -0.51 -6.34 -12.16
CA ALA A 128 -0.59 -7.78 -12.34
C ALA A 128 -0.89 -8.46 -11.01
N MET A 129 -1.76 -9.44 -11.07
CA MET A 129 -2.05 -10.37 -9.98
C MET A 129 -1.69 -11.75 -10.50
N PRO A 130 -0.43 -12.20 -10.34
CA PRO A 130 -0.06 -13.54 -10.73
C PRO A 130 -0.77 -14.55 -9.81
N ASP A 131 -1.64 -15.36 -10.42
CA ASP A 131 -2.19 -16.63 -9.92
C ASP A 131 -2.77 -16.63 -8.50
N PHE A 132 -3.78 -15.80 -8.23
CA PHE A 132 -4.61 -16.00 -7.06
C PHE A 132 -6.04 -16.34 -7.45
N HIS A 133 -6.37 -17.61 -7.31
CA HIS A 133 -7.72 -18.16 -7.49
C HIS A 133 -8.66 -17.87 -6.32
N GLU A 134 -8.33 -17.04 -5.36
CA GLU A 134 -9.21 -16.83 -4.23
C GLU A 134 -9.34 -15.37 -3.81
N ARG A 135 -10.56 -14.89 -3.99
CA ARG A 135 -11.29 -13.86 -3.23
C ARG A 135 -10.45 -12.74 -2.66
N LEU A 136 -9.95 -11.90 -3.51
CA LEU A 136 -9.66 -10.56 -3.08
C LEU A 136 -10.95 -9.83 -2.78
N LEU A 137 -11.02 -9.33 -1.57
CA LEU A 137 -11.98 -8.30 -1.21
C LEU A 137 -11.65 -7.06 -2.06
N ALA A 138 -12.15 -7.04 -3.28
CA ALA A 138 -12.17 -5.83 -4.08
C ALA A 138 -12.94 -4.79 -3.29
N GLY A 139 -12.20 -3.95 -2.56
CA GLY A 139 -12.75 -2.75 -1.97
C GLY A 139 -13.39 -1.91 -3.08
N ARG A 140 -14.21 -0.95 -2.72
CA ARG A 140 -14.92 -0.04 -3.63
C ARG A 140 -13.95 0.95 -4.32
N ALA A 141 -12.85 0.47 -4.88
CA ALA A 141 -11.90 1.34 -5.55
C ALA A 141 -12.48 1.84 -6.88
N VAL A 142 -12.54 3.15 -7.04
CA VAL A 142 -12.81 3.80 -8.31
C VAL A 142 -11.48 4.12 -8.96
N ALA A 143 -11.17 3.47 -10.08
CA ALA A 143 -9.96 3.77 -10.82
C ALA A 143 -10.20 5.03 -11.68
N ILE A 144 -9.41 6.06 -11.44
CA ILE A 144 -9.38 7.28 -12.26
C ILE A 144 -8.02 7.31 -12.95
N ALA A 145 -8.00 7.13 -14.27
CA ALA A 145 -6.80 7.34 -15.05
C ALA A 145 -6.46 8.84 -15.09
N CYS A 146 -5.25 9.21 -14.70
CA CYS A 146 -4.77 10.56 -14.83
C CYS A 146 -4.03 10.68 -16.17
N PRO A 147 -4.44 11.56 -17.11
CA PRO A 147 -3.63 11.81 -18.29
C PRO A 147 -2.28 12.42 -17.89
N LYS A 148 -1.26 12.17 -18.69
CA LYS A 148 0.12 12.61 -18.45
C LYS A 148 0.19 14.02 -17.90
N LEU A 149 0.85 14.14 -16.73
CA LEU A 149 1.37 15.41 -16.24
C LEU A 149 2.62 15.78 -17.00
#